data_2c4c7342f3042df6effade947fa1b1d7
#
_entry.id   2c4c7342f3042df6effade947fa1b1d7
#
_cell.length_a   1.000
_cell.length_b   1.000
_cell.length_c   1.000
_cell.angle_alpha   90.00
_cell.angle_beta   90.00
_cell.angle_gamma   90.00
#
_symmetry.space_group_name_H-M   'P 1'
#
loop_
_entity.id
_entity.type
_entity.pdbx_description
1 polymer ?
#
loop_
_entity_poly.entity_id
_entity_poly.type
_entity_poly.pdbx_seq_one_letter_code
_entity_poly.pdbx_strand_id
1 'polypeptide(L)'
;MLMARPNLGRAISASQAVKFMSVDLLRADPDVLDRAFASGGDAALEQAYQRYGSLIYSFCVRTVGSAAAADVTQEVFISAWRSRQTYTPRLGSLLAWLMSIAKNRCIDHWRSQRNRPAATGELADVPSPDHVDQVALRMVLADAVAELPDRQRTIVELAHIHGLTHDEVATRTGLPLGTVKSDLRRSMRKLASSLTLLGEGGTR
;
A
#
# COMPACT_ATOMS: atom_id res chain seq x y z
N MET A 1 -3.84 16.78 33.64
CA MET A 1 -4.71 15.71 33.14
C MET A 1 -3.92 14.94 32.09
N LEU A 2 -3.37 13.79 32.48
CA LEU A 2 -2.37 13.03 31.74
C LEU A 2 -3.11 12.24 30.64
N MET A 3 -2.91 12.58 29.36
CA MET A 3 -3.41 11.79 28.25
C MET A 3 -2.62 10.49 28.16
N ALA A 4 -3.33 9.38 28.28
CA ALA A 4 -2.80 8.04 28.16
C ALA A 4 -2.21 7.82 26.75
N ARG A 5 -0.94 7.44 26.68
CA ARG A 5 -0.28 6.98 25.45
C ARG A 5 -0.97 5.66 25.01
N PRO A 6 -1.35 5.49 23.74
CA PRO A 6 -1.86 4.22 23.27
C PRO A 6 -0.77 3.15 23.41
N ASN A 7 -1.12 2.06 24.04
CA ASN A 7 -0.24 0.94 24.35
C ASN A 7 0.00 0.09 23.07
N LEU A 8 1.06 0.43 22.31
CA LEU A 8 1.49 -0.23 21.06
C LEU A 8 2.32 -1.50 21.31
N GLY A 9 2.32 -2.04 22.53
CA GLY A 9 3.25 -3.07 22.98
C GLY A 9 2.75 -4.52 22.95
N ARG A 10 1.75 -4.88 22.13
CA ARG A 10 1.40 -6.31 21.95
C ARG A 10 1.68 -6.73 20.51
N ALA A 11 2.71 -7.57 20.35
CA ALA A 11 2.96 -8.29 19.11
C ALA A 11 1.70 -9.07 18.70
N ILE A 12 1.07 -8.64 17.62
CA ILE A 12 -0.08 -9.32 17.02
C ILE A 12 0.47 -10.57 16.34
N SER A 13 0.04 -11.78 16.78
CA SER A 13 0.42 -13.02 16.14
C SER A 13 -0.12 -13.06 14.70
N ALA A 14 0.63 -13.69 13.78
CA ALA A 14 0.22 -13.83 12.38
C ALA A 14 -1.21 -14.40 12.20
N SER A 15 -1.68 -15.23 13.14
CA SER A 15 -3.04 -15.79 13.20
C SER A 15 -4.10 -14.74 13.58
N GLN A 16 -3.74 -13.72 14.36
CA GLN A 16 -4.65 -12.62 14.68
C GLN A 16 -4.75 -11.60 13.55
N ALA A 17 -3.67 -11.39 12.78
CA ALA A 17 -3.69 -10.53 11.60
C ALA A 17 -4.68 -11.04 10.53
N VAL A 18 -4.81 -12.36 10.36
CA VAL A 18 -5.76 -12.97 9.43
C VAL A 18 -7.22 -12.86 9.92
N LYS A 19 -7.45 -12.88 11.23
CA LYS A 19 -8.80 -12.82 11.82
C LYS A 19 -9.37 -11.40 11.90
N PHE A 20 -8.51 -10.36 11.79
CA PHE A 20 -8.90 -8.95 11.74
C PHE A 20 -9.23 -8.45 10.34
N MET A 21 -9.17 -9.31 9.33
CA MET A 21 -9.74 -9.04 8.00
C MET A 21 -11.26 -9.17 8.00
N SER A 22 -11.92 -8.54 8.98
CA SER A 22 -13.37 -8.42 8.96
C SER A 22 -13.78 -7.42 7.88
N VAL A 23 -14.61 -7.91 6.99
CA VAL A 23 -15.16 -7.29 5.77
C VAL A 23 -15.77 -5.88 5.98
N ASP A 24 -16.03 -5.47 7.21
CA ASP A 24 -16.63 -4.18 7.55
C ASP A 24 -15.65 -3.00 7.57
N LEU A 25 -14.32 -3.23 7.73
CA LEU A 25 -13.32 -2.15 7.69
C LEU A 25 -12.96 -1.74 6.25
N LEU A 26 -13.28 -2.56 5.24
CA LEU A 26 -13.05 -2.30 3.82
C LEU A 26 -14.07 -1.31 3.21
N ARG A 27 -15.06 -0.84 3.98
CA ARG A 27 -16.14 0.04 3.50
C ARG A 27 -15.94 1.54 3.71
N ALA A 28 -14.88 1.96 4.38
CA ALA A 28 -14.58 3.40 4.43
C ALA A 28 -14.13 3.86 3.04
N ASP A 29 -14.81 4.88 2.50
CA ASP A 29 -14.39 5.54 1.25
C ASP A 29 -12.91 5.95 1.40
N PRO A 30 -11.98 5.41 0.56
CA PRO A 30 -10.56 5.71 0.65
C PRO A 30 -10.28 7.20 0.61
N ASP A 31 -11.06 7.95 -0.15
CA ASP A 31 -10.95 9.41 -0.22
C ASP A 31 -11.23 10.11 1.12
N VAL A 32 -12.03 9.52 2.01
CA VAL A 32 -12.31 10.07 3.34
C VAL A 32 -11.12 9.87 4.25
N LEU A 33 -10.53 8.67 4.28
CA LEU A 33 -9.34 8.38 5.09
C LEU A 33 -8.14 9.21 4.62
N ASP A 34 -7.93 9.29 3.31
CA ASP A 34 -6.85 10.05 2.70
C ASP A 34 -6.89 11.53 3.12
N ARG A 35 -8.07 12.15 3.05
CA ARG A 35 -8.26 13.53 3.50
C ARG A 35 -8.09 13.69 5.02
N ALA A 36 -8.65 12.75 5.81
CA ALA A 36 -8.53 12.78 7.27
C ALA A 36 -7.06 12.63 7.70
N PHE A 37 -6.29 11.77 7.03
CA PHE A 37 -4.87 11.58 7.31
C PHE A 37 -4.06 12.84 6.98
N ALA A 38 -4.28 13.45 5.81
CA ALA A 38 -3.60 14.69 5.41
C ALA A 38 -3.89 15.85 6.36
N SER A 39 -5.13 15.96 6.87
CA SER A 39 -5.52 16.99 7.82
C SER A 39 -5.08 16.72 9.26
N GLY A 40 -4.58 15.51 9.57
CA GLY A 40 -4.14 15.14 10.92
C GLY A 40 -5.29 14.85 11.88
N GLY A 41 -6.41 14.29 11.40
CA GLY A 41 -7.54 13.90 12.23
C GLY A 41 -7.14 12.90 13.33
N ASP A 42 -7.72 13.02 14.51
CA ASP A 42 -7.33 12.30 15.74
C ASP A 42 -7.26 10.77 15.59
N ALA A 43 -8.17 10.17 14.82
CA ALA A 43 -8.22 8.73 14.58
C ALA A 43 -7.55 8.30 13.25
N ALA A 44 -7.05 9.24 12.45
CA ALA A 44 -6.61 8.95 11.08
C ALA A 44 -5.38 8.03 11.02
N LEU A 45 -4.44 8.18 11.97
CA LEU A 45 -3.29 7.30 12.05
C LEU A 45 -3.71 5.86 12.40
N GLU A 46 -4.61 5.70 13.37
CA GLU A 46 -5.13 4.39 13.77
C GLU A 46 -5.87 3.71 12.62
N GLN A 47 -6.73 4.45 11.93
CA GLN A 47 -7.46 3.94 10.77
C GLN A 47 -6.52 3.56 9.62
N ALA A 48 -5.49 4.36 9.35
CA ALA A 48 -4.48 4.05 8.35
C ALA A 48 -3.70 2.77 8.73
N TYR A 49 -3.34 2.63 10.00
CA TYR A 49 -2.68 1.42 10.50
C TYR A 49 -3.58 0.18 10.41
N GLN A 50 -4.84 0.30 10.80
CA GLN A 50 -5.81 -0.81 10.70
C GLN A 50 -6.02 -1.24 9.24
N ARG A 51 -6.09 -0.28 8.31
CA ARG A 51 -6.32 -0.55 6.89
C ARG A 51 -5.07 -1.09 6.17
N TYR A 52 -3.93 -0.47 6.38
CA TYR A 52 -2.73 -0.72 5.57
C TYR A 52 -1.59 -1.43 6.33
N GLY A 53 -1.71 -1.60 7.65
CA GLY A 53 -0.63 -2.16 8.47
C GLY A 53 -0.21 -3.55 8.06
N SER A 54 -1.16 -4.44 7.72
CA SER A 54 -0.86 -5.80 7.25
C SER A 54 -0.17 -5.81 5.88
N LEU A 55 -0.55 -4.90 4.98
CA LEU A 55 0.07 -4.77 3.66
C LEU A 55 1.51 -4.27 3.80
N ILE A 56 1.72 -3.20 4.57
CA ILE A 56 3.06 -2.65 4.84
C ILE A 56 3.94 -3.70 5.53
N TYR A 57 3.41 -4.41 6.54
CA TYR A 57 4.14 -5.48 7.21
C TYR A 57 4.55 -6.60 6.25
N SER A 58 3.62 -7.05 5.39
CA SER A 58 3.91 -8.09 4.40
C SER A 58 4.98 -7.65 3.39
N PHE A 59 4.98 -6.38 3.01
CA PHE A 59 6.04 -5.78 2.20
C PHE A 59 7.38 -5.80 2.94
N CYS A 60 7.42 -5.35 4.20
CA CYS A 60 8.63 -5.36 5.03
C CYS A 60 9.18 -6.78 5.21
N VAL A 61 8.31 -7.79 5.50
CA VAL A 61 8.75 -9.19 5.60
C VAL A 61 9.47 -9.68 4.34
N ARG A 62 8.93 -9.36 3.17
CA ARG A 62 9.52 -9.75 1.87
C ARG A 62 10.82 -9.02 1.55
N THR A 63 11.01 -7.84 2.14
CA THR A 63 12.14 -6.97 1.82
C THR A 63 13.28 -7.08 2.84
N VAL A 64 12.97 -7.03 4.15
CA VAL A 64 13.99 -7.00 5.23
C VAL A 64 13.96 -8.24 6.11
N GLY A 65 13.09 -9.21 5.82
CA GLY A 65 12.90 -10.42 6.61
C GLY A 65 12.01 -10.24 7.83
N SER A 66 11.51 -11.36 8.38
CA SER A 66 10.53 -11.35 9.47
C SER A 66 11.07 -10.77 10.78
N ALA A 67 12.37 -10.89 11.03
CA ALA A 67 12.99 -10.40 12.27
C ALA A 67 12.94 -8.87 12.40
N ALA A 68 13.10 -8.14 11.30
CA ALA A 68 13.11 -6.67 11.29
C ALA A 68 11.77 -6.06 10.86
N ALA A 69 10.88 -6.84 10.25
CA ALA A 69 9.67 -6.32 9.61
C ALA A 69 8.75 -5.54 10.57
N ALA A 70 8.61 -5.98 11.80
CA ALA A 70 7.75 -5.31 12.78
C ALA A 70 8.28 -3.91 13.12
N ASP A 71 9.57 -3.79 13.40
CA ASP A 71 10.22 -2.53 13.76
C ASP A 71 10.18 -1.56 12.57
N VAL A 72 10.53 -2.04 11.36
CA VAL A 72 10.48 -1.22 10.14
C VAL A 72 9.06 -0.76 9.85
N THR A 73 8.05 -1.63 10.01
CA THR A 73 6.64 -1.24 9.84
C THR A 73 6.24 -0.13 10.81
N GLN A 74 6.62 -0.22 12.06
CA GLN A 74 6.36 0.81 13.05
C GLN A 74 7.03 2.14 12.67
N GLU A 75 8.30 2.09 12.23
CA GLU A 75 9.02 3.27 11.76
C GLU A 75 8.35 3.93 10.55
N VAL A 76 7.77 3.14 9.64
CA VAL A 76 7.00 3.66 8.49
C VAL A 76 5.83 4.51 8.96
N PHE A 77 4.99 4.00 9.87
CA PHE A 77 3.82 4.75 10.34
C PHE A 77 4.18 5.96 11.20
N ILE A 78 5.24 5.86 12.02
CA ILE A 78 5.78 7.02 12.75
C ILE A 78 6.26 8.11 11.78
N SER A 79 7.01 7.72 10.76
CA SER A 79 7.53 8.64 9.74
C SER A 79 6.42 9.27 8.93
N ALA A 80 5.44 8.45 8.52
CA ALA A 80 4.25 8.91 7.81
C ALA A 80 3.50 9.96 8.63
N TRP A 81 3.26 9.71 9.92
CA TRP A 81 2.57 10.67 10.77
C TRP A 81 3.33 11.98 10.94
N ARG A 82 4.65 11.92 11.11
CA ARG A 82 5.49 13.11 11.22
C ARG A 82 5.51 13.95 9.94
N SER A 83 5.52 13.29 8.78
CA SER A 83 5.57 13.95 7.48
C SER A 83 4.19 14.10 6.79
N ARG A 84 3.07 13.82 7.49
CA ARG A 84 1.71 13.81 6.91
C ARG A 84 1.33 15.09 6.16
N GLN A 85 1.89 16.23 6.56
CA GLN A 85 1.63 17.52 5.89
C GLN A 85 2.19 17.55 4.45
N THR A 86 3.12 16.65 4.10
CA THR A 86 3.64 16.54 2.73
C THR A 86 2.77 15.63 1.87
N TYR A 87 1.87 14.87 2.49
CA TYR A 87 0.93 14.03 1.76
C TYR A 87 -0.19 14.87 1.14
N THR A 88 -0.39 14.69 -0.15
CA THR A 88 -1.45 15.37 -0.91
C THR A 88 -2.35 14.34 -1.60
N PRO A 89 -3.60 14.15 -1.14
CA PRO A 89 -4.52 13.13 -1.69
C PRO A 89 -4.77 13.26 -3.20
N ARG A 90 -4.60 14.46 -3.77
CA ARG A 90 -4.77 14.69 -5.22
C ARG A 90 -3.66 14.10 -6.07
N LEU A 91 -2.48 13.84 -5.49
CA LEU A 91 -1.31 13.30 -6.19
C LEU A 91 -1.28 11.77 -6.19
N GLY A 92 -2.00 11.11 -5.28
CA GLY A 92 -2.04 9.65 -5.23
C GLY A 92 -2.66 9.15 -3.93
N SER A 93 -2.91 7.83 -3.86
CA SER A 93 -3.52 7.20 -2.69
C SER A 93 -2.59 7.22 -1.47
N LEU A 94 -3.18 7.20 -0.27
CA LEU A 94 -2.43 7.09 0.98
C LEU A 94 -1.55 5.83 1.00
N LEU A 95 -2.02 4.71 0.45
CA LEU A 95 -1.22 3.49 0.37
C LEU A 95 0.03 3.69 -0.49
N ALA A 96 -0.08 4.32 -1.68
CA ALA A 96 1.07 4.57 -2.54
C ALA A 96 2.13 5.42 -1.82
N TRP A 97 1.67 6.44 -1.09
CA TRP A 97 2.56 7.29 -0.30
C TRP A 97 3.20 6.55 0.88
N LEU A 98 2.43 5.74 1.62
CA LEU A 98 2.96 4.88 2.68
C LEU A 98 3.98 3.87 2.16
N MET A 99 3.72 3.27 0.98
CA MET A 99 4.65 2.34 0.34
C MET A 99 5.95 3.01 -0.09
N SER A 100 5.92 4.28 -0.52
CA SER A 100 7.14 5.04 -0.81
C SER A 100 8.01 5.23 0.44
N ILE A 101 7.38 5.51 1.59
CA ILE A 101 8.07 5.59 2.88
C ILE A 101 8.62 4.22 3.29
N ALA A 102 7.81 3.14 3.14
CA ALA A 102 8.22 1.78 3.48
C ALA A 102 9.44 1.35 2.67
N LYS A 103 9.46 1.62 1.36
CA LYS A 103 10.61 1.38 0.49
C LYS A 103 11.87 2.05 1.03
N ASN A 104 11.78 3.35 1.34
CA ASN A 104 12.93 4.09 1.87
C ASN A 104 13.40 3.53 3.22
N ARG A 105 12.50 3.17 4.14
CA ARG A 105 12.87 2.57 5.44
C ARG A 105 13.52 1.20 5.29
N CYS A 106 13.06 0.38 4.35
CA CYS A 106 13.73 -0.89 4.05
C CYS A 106 15.15 -0.68 3.50
N ILE A 107 15.34 0.28 2.60
CA ILE A 107 16.67 0.64 2.08
C ILE A 107 17.58 1.16 3.19
N ASP A 108 17.08 2.03 4.07
CA ASP A 108 17.84 2.56 5.21
C ASP A 108 18.23 1.44 6.19
N HIS A 109 17.32 0.49 6.44
CA HIS A 109 17.60 -0.70 7.24
C HIS A 109 18.77 -1.51 6.65
N TRP A 110 18.77 -1.78 5.35
CA TRP A 110 19.86 -2.48 4.66
C TRP A 110 21.18 -1.73 4.73
N ARG A 111 21.18 -0.41 4.54
CA ARG A 111 22.37 0.42 4.66
C ARG A 111 22.94 0.39 6.08
N SER A 112 22.08 0.44 7.09
CA SER A 112 22.46 0.33 8.50
C SER A 112 23.10 -1.03 8.82
N GLN A 113 22.54 -2.12 8.30
CA GLN A 113 23.11 -3.47 8.49
C GLN A 113 24.49 -3.63 7.87
N ARG A 114 24.72 -3.08 6.66
CA ARG A 114 26.02 -3.11 5.99
C ARG A 114 27.11 -2.34 6.75
N ASN A 115 26.73 -1.29 7.48
CA ASN A 115 27.67 -0.47 8.24
C ASN A 115 27.97 -1.02 9.64
N ARG A 116 27.32 -2.12 10.06
CA ARG A 116 27.68 -2.84 11.28
C ARG A 116 28.91 -3.72 11.01
N PRO A 117 29.97 -3.69 11.86
CA PRO A 117 31.07 -4.61 11.73
C PRO A 117 30.54 -6.05 11.75
N ALA A 118 30.93 -6.82 10.75
CA ALA A 118 30.45 -8.17 10.53
C ALA A 118 30.69 -9.07 11.76
N ALA A 119 29.63 -9.36 12.50
CA ALA A 119 29.57 -10.57 13.28
C ALA A 119 28.94 -11.63 12.38
N THR A 120 29.81 -12.58 11.91
CA THR A 120 29.46 -13.77 11.15
C THR A 120 28.82 -13.62 9.76
N GLY A 121 29.60 -13.82 8.80
CA GLY A 121 29.71 -14.40 7.44
C GLY A 121 28.53 -14.89 6.64
N GLU A 122 27.29 -14.46 6.86
CA GLU A 122 26.22 -14.64 5.88
C GLU A 122 25.84 -13.27 5.30
N LEU A 123 26.34 -13.02 4.08
CA LEU A 123 25.80 -11.97 3.21
C LEU A 123 24.34 -12.34 2.92
N ALA A 124 23.42 -11.84 3.73
CA ALA A 124 22.00 -11.92 3.42
C ALA A 124 21.81 -11.35 2.01
N ASP A 125 21.17 -12.11 1.15
CA ASP A 125 20.88 -11.74 -0.24
C ASP A 125 20.00 -10.49 -0.22
N VAL A 126 20.64 -9.33 -0.43
CA VAL A 126 19.97 -8.02 -0.38
C VAL A 126 19.11 -7.91 -1.64
N PRO A 127 17.78 -7.83 -1.52
CA PRO A 127 16.95 -7.66 -2.69
C PRO A 127 17.40 -6.43 -3.48
N SER A 128 17.48 -6.56 -4.82
CA SER A 128 17.84 -5.41 -5.65
C SER A 128 16.78 -4.31 -5.48
N PRO A 129 17.14 -3.02 -5.60
CA PRO A 129 16.19 -1.93 -5.59
C PRO A 129 15.01 -2.15 -6.55
N ASP A 130 15.27 -2.69 -7.74
CA ASP A 130 14.26 -3.01 -8.74
C ASP A 130 13.24 -4.06 -8.24
N HIS A 131 13.70 -5.06 -7.48
CA HIS A 131 12.79 -6.05 -6.90
C HIS A 131 11.87 -5.44 -5.84
N VAL A 132 12.41 -4.56 -4.99
CA VAL A 132 11.65 -3.83 -3.96
C VAL A 132 10.57 -2.96 -4.62
N ASP A 133 10.93 -2.26 -5.70
CA ASP A 133 10.02 -1.41 -6.46
C ASP A 133 8.90 -2.22 -7.11
N GLN A 134 9.23 -3.38 -7.69
CA GLN A 134 8.22 -4.27 -8.29
C GLN A 134 7.24 -4.84 -7.26
N VAL A 135 7.71 -5.20 -6.06
CA VAL A 135 6.84 -5.70 -5.00
C VAL A 135 5.90 -4.59 -4.52
N ALA A 136 6.43 -3.40 -4.26
CA ALA A 136 5.63 -2.24 -3.86
C ALA A 136 4.56 -1.90 -4.91
N LEU A 137 4.96 -1.83 -6.18
CA LEU A 137 4.05 -1.55 -7.29
C LEU A 137 2.91 -2.56 -7.38
N ARG A 138 3.22 -3.86 -7.27
CA ARG A 138 2.18 -4.91 -7.32
C ARG A 138 1.19 -4.80 -6.18
N MET A 139 1.65 -4.47 -4.97
CA MET A 139 0.79 -4.34 -3.80
C MET A 139 -0.15 -3.14 -3.91
N VAL A 140 0.37 -1.98 -4.32
CA VAL A 140 -0.45 -0.77 -4.53
C VAL A 140 -1.44 -0.96 -5.67
N LEU A 141 -1.01 -1.61 -6.76
CA LEU A 141 -1.89 -1.89 -7.90
C LEU A 141 -3.02 -2.85 -7.52
N ALA A 142 -2.72 -3.91 -6.77
CA ALA A 142 -3.73 -4.86 -6.31
C ALA A 142 -4.78 -4.20 -5.41
N ASP A 143 -4.35 -3.34 -4.47
CA ASP A 143 -5.25 -2.57 -3.61
C ASP A 143 -6.12 -1.60 -4.43
N ALA A 144 -5.51 -0.84 -5.33
CA ALA A 144 -6.22 0.09 -6.20
C ALA A 144 -7.25 -0.60 -7.11
N VAL A 145 -6.95 -1.81 -7.61
CA VAL A 145 -7.91 -2.63 -8.36
C VAL A 145 -9.04 -3.11 -7.45
N ALA A 146 -8.74 -3.53 -6.21
CA ALA A 146 -9.75 -3.95 -5.25
C ALA A 146 -10.73 -2.80 -4.87
N GLU A 147 -10.28 -1.56 -4.92
CA GLU A 147 -11.09 -0.36 -4.66
C GLU A 147 -11.96 0.08 -5.85
N LEU A 148 -11.81 -0.54 -7.00
CA LEU A 148 -12.71 -0.26 -8.12
C LEU A 148 -14.12 -0.81 -7.83
N PRO A 149 -15.18 -0.11 -8.28
CA PRO A 149 -16.54 -0.67 -8.28
C PRO A 149 -16.54 -2.03 -9.00
N ASP A 150 -17.33 -3.00 -8.52
CA ASP A 150 -17.32 -4.39 -9.00
C ASP A 150 -17.39 -4.52 -10.52
N ARG A 151 -18.27 -3.74 -11.15
CA ARG A 151 -18.39 -3.71 -12.61
C ARG A 151 -17.08 -3.26 -13.29
N GLN A 152 -16.44 -2.23 -12.78
CA GLN A 152 -15.20 -1.71 -13.34
C GLN A 152 -14.03 -2.69 -13.11
N ARG A 153 -13.97 -3.30 -11.93
CA ARG A 153 -12.99 -4.34 -11.60
C ARG A 153 -13.10 -5.52 -12.55
N THR A 154 -14.31 -6.07 -12.74
CA THR A 154 -14.55 -7.16 -13.69
C THR A 154 -14.10 -6.80 -15.12
N ILE A 155 -14.40 -5.59 -15.58
CA ILE A 155 -14.00 -5.14 -16.91
C ILE A 155 -12.47 -5.06 -17.04
N VAL A 156 -11.78 -4.52 -16.01
CA VAL A 156 -10.31 -4.43 -15.97
C VAL A 156 -9.68 -5.82 -15.94
N GLU A 157 -10.19 -6.74 -15.13
CA GLU A 157 -9.73 -8.12 -15.05
C GLU A 157 -9.86 -8.85 -16.39
N LEU A 158 -11.03 -8.76 -17.02
CA LEU A 158 -11.27 -9.41 -18.31
C LEU A 158 -10.36 -8.85 -19.41
N ALA A 159 -10.16 -7.53 -19.47
CA ALA A 159 -9.36 -6.90 -20.49
C ALA A 159 -7.85 -7.10 -20.27
N HIS A 160 -7.34 -6.90 -19.04
CA HIS A 160 -5.91 -6.84 -18.80
C HIS A 160 -5.30 -8.11 -18.20
N ILE A 161 -6.06 -8.91 -17.45
CA ILE A 161 -5.57 -10.18 -16.90
C ILE A 161 -5.90 -11.34 -17.86
N HIS A 162 -7.13 -11.37 -18.39
CA HIS A 162 -7.54 -12.41 -19.31
C HIS A 162 -7.28 -12.10 -20.78
N GLY A 163 -6.81 -10.87 -21.10
CA GLY A 163 -6.42 -10.47 -22.45
C GLY A 163 -7.56 -10.36 -23.45
N LEU A 164 -8.81 -10.20 -22.97
CA LEU A 164 -9.96 -10.08 -23.86
C LEU A 164 -9.98 -8.70 -24.54
N THR A 165 -10.41 -8.69 -25.81
CA THR A 165 -10.72 -7.44 -26.53
C THR A 165 -11.95 -6.76 -25.93
N HIS A 166 -12.12 -5.46 -26.18
CA HIS A 166 -13.27 -4.73 -25.66
C HIS A 166 -14.62 -5.28 -26.14
N ASP A 167 -14.67 -5.85 -27.35
CA ASP A 167 -15.87 -6.47 -27.91
C ASP A 167 -16.19 -7.79 -27.19
N GLU A 168 -15.17 -8.62 -26.90
CA GLU A 168 -15.31 -9.85 -26.12
C GLU A 168 -15.73 -9.54 -24.68
N VAL A 169 -15.19 -8.50 -24.06
CA VAL A 169 -15.62 -8.03 -22.74
C VAL A 169 -17.09 -7.57 -22.79
N ALA A 170 -17.49 -6.81 -23.80
CA ALA A 170 -18.87 -6.37 -23.99
C ALA A 170 -19.83 -7.57 -24.10
N THR A 171 -19.46 -8.55 -24.94
CA THR A 171 -20.23 -9.78 -25.12
C THR A 171 -20.35 -10.58 -23.81
N ARG A 172 -19.23 -10.73 -23.09
CA ARG A 172 -19.16 -11.52 -21.85
C ARG A 172 -19.90 -10.89 -20.68
N THR A 173 -19.91 -9.56 -20.60
CA THR A 173 -20.57 -8.82 -19.52
C THR A 173 -21.98 -8.39 -19.84
N GLY A 174 -22.42 -8.50 -21.10
CA GLY A 174 -23.72 -7.99 -21.55
C GLY A 174 -23.82 -6.46 -21.58
N LEU A 175 -22.68 -5.76 -21.48
CA LEU A 175 -22.62 -4.30 -21.46
C LEU A 175 -22.42 -3.73 -22.87
N PRO A 176 -22.98 -2.55 -23.17
CA PRO A 176 -22.67 -1.84 -24.43
C PRO A 176 -21.16 -1.58 -24.54
N LEU A 177 -20.58 -1.75 -25.73
CA LEU A 177 -19.16 -1.51 -26.00
C LEU A 177 -18.71 -0.09 -25.56
N GLY A 178 -19.55 0.92 -25.74
CA GLY A 178 -19.27 2.29 -25.25
C GLY A 178 -19.12 2.39 -23.73
N THR A 179 -19.91 1.59 -22.98
CA THR A 179 -19.82 1.49 -21.54
C THR A 179 -18.52 0.83 -21.12
N VAL A 180 -18.14 -0.30 -21.76
CA VAL A 180 -16.87 -0.98 -21.51
C VAL A 180 -15.69 -0.03 -21.70
N LYS A 181 -15.63 0.66 -22.85
CA LYS A 181 -14.56 1.63 -23.16
C LYS A 181 -14.50 2.78 -22.15
N SER A 182 -15.66 3.32 -21.75
CA SER A 182 -15.71 4.43 -20.80
C SER A 182 -15.31 4.01 -19.38
N ASP A 183 -15.71 2.81 -18.96
CA ASP A 183 -15.34 2.26 -17.65
C ASP A 183 -13.85 1.91 -17.59
N LEU A 184 -13.29 1.28 -18.62
CA LEU A 184 -11.84 1.07 -18.71
C LEU A 184 -11.05 2.38 -18.60
N ARG A 185 -11.44 3.40 -19.36
CA ARG A 185 -10.75 4.70 -19.33
C ARG A 185 -10.83 5.37 -17.96
N ARG A 186 -11.95 5.25 -17.23
CA ARG A 186 -12.09 5.75 -15.85
C ARG A 186 -11.23 4.96 -14.88
N SER A 187 -11.28 3.65 -14.96
CA SER A 187 -10.49 2.76 -14.11
C SER A 187 -9.00 2.99 -14.30
N MET A 188 -8.51 3.05 -15.54
CA MET A 188 -7.10 3.30 -15.81
C MET A 188 -6.62 4.66 -15.28
N ARG A 189 -7.46 5.71 -15.33
CA ARG A 189 -7.12 7.00 -14.72
C ARG A 189 -7.04 6.90 -13.19
N LYS A 190 -7.99 6.19 -12.55
CA LYS A 190 -7.97 5.97 -11.10
C LYS A 190 -6.73 5.17 -10.68
N LEU A 191 -6.41 4.09 -11.38
CA LEU A 191 -5.21 3.28 -11.13
C LEU A 191 -3.93 4.10 -11.31
N ALA A 192 -3.83 4.90 -12.37
CA ALA A 192 -2.68 5.76 -12.60
C ALA A 192 -2.49 6.78 -11.46
N SER A 193 -3.57 7.43 -11.01
CA SER A 193 -3.48 8.38 -9.89
C SER A 193 -3.05 7.71 -8.59
N SER A 194 -3.48 6.47 -8.34
CA SER A 194 -3.07 5.72 -7.15
C SER A 194 -1.57 5.40 -7.11
N LEU A 195 -0.92 5.34 -8.29
CA LEU A 195 0.48 4.97 -8.42
C LEU A 195 1.45 6.16 -8.42
N THR A 196 0.97 7.38 -8.61
CA THR A 196 1.83 8.57 -8.83
C THR A 196 2.85 8.76 -7.72
N LEU A 197 2.45 8.59 -6.45
CA LEU A 197 3.35 8.80 -5.31
C LEU A 197 4.39 7.70 -5.09
N LEU A 198 4.26 6.53 -5.74
CA LEU A 198 5.30 5.49 -5.68
C LEU A 198 6.58 5.91 -6.40
N GLY A 199 6.44 6.67 -7.51
CA GLY A 199 7.55 7.13 -8.33
C GLY A 199 8.30 8.34 -7.75
N GLU A 200 7.61 9.22 -7.02
CA GLU A 200 8.18 10.46 -6.50
C GLU A 200 9.00 10.31 -5.19
N GLY A 201 8.86 9.17 -4.49
CA GLY A 201 9.58 8.89 -3.25
C GLY A 201 11.07 8.55 -3.40
N GLY A 202 11.62 8.58 -4.61
CA GLY A 202 13.02 8.25 -4.92
C GLY A 202 14.01 9.42 -4.92
N THR A 203 13.55 10.66 -4.70
CA THR A 203 14.43 11.82 -4.84
C THR A 203 14.31 12.74 -3.62
N ARG A 204 14.99 12.37 -2.52
CA ARG A 204 15.54 13.30 -1.51
C ARG A 204 16.49 12.57 -0.60
#